data_bafe91d763c7b8c77fb4409430c6f11f
#
_entry.id   bafe91d763c7b8c77fb4409430c6f11f
#
_cell.length_a   1.000
_cell.length_b   1.000
_cell.length_c   1.000
_cell.angle_alpha   90.00
_cell.angle_beta   90.00
_cell.angle_gamma   90.00
#
_symmetry.space_group_name_H-M   'P 1'
#
loop_
_entity.id
_entity.type
_entity.pdbx_description
1 polymer ?
#
loop_
_entity_poly.entity_id
_entity_poly.type
_entity_poly.pdbx_seq_one_letter_code
_entity_poly.pdbx_strand_id
1 'polypeptide(L)'
;MRAISLTKEQREKAMISDSEGFILLALYNLENGMPSAELKKTIMALNPDIDELEEGLESLREEAYIRYEKEKRRWHITDDGRTFLEEIATFEGDTK
;
A
#
# COMPACT_ATOMS: atom_id res chain seq x y z
N MET A 1 14.20 7.81 -4.03
CA MET A 1 13.02 7.40 -3.25
C MET A 1 12.38 8.62 -2.63
N ARG A 2 11.09 8.73 -2.75
CA ARG A 2 10.36 9.84 -2.17
C ARG A 2 9.87 9.50 -0.78
N ALA A 3 9.84 10.51 0.08
CA ALA A 3 9.20 10.37 1.37
C ALA A 3 7.69 10.55 1.17
N ILE A 4 6.93 9.56 1.60
CA ILE A 4 5.48 9.55 1.43
C ILE A 4 4.83 9.62 2.79
N SER A 5 3.86 10.51 2.92
CA SER A 5 3.12 10.67 4.17
C SER A 5 1.64 10.47 3.89
N LEU A 6 1.03 9.55 4.62
CA LEU A 6 -0.40 9.26 4.49
C LEU A 6 -1.01 9.29 5.88
N THR A 7 -1.60 10.43 6.22
CA THR A 7 -2.16 10.62 7.54
C THR A 7 -3.49 9.91 7.70
N LYS A 8 -3.93 9.79 8.94
CA LYS A 8 -5.24 9.22 9.21
C LYS A 8 -6.35 10.01 8.52
N GLU A 9 -6.22 11.32 8.52
CA GLU A 9 -7.19 12.19 7.89
C GLU A 9 -7.26 11.94 6.38
N GLN A 10 -6.11 11.77 5.75
CA GLN A 10 -6.05 11.48 4.32
C GLN A 10 -6.69 10.12 4.02
N ARG A 11 -6.44 9.12 4.87
CA ARG A 11 -7.05 7.81 4.69
C ARG A 11 -8.57 7.89 4.82
N GLU A 12 -9.05 8.65 5.79
CA GLU A 12 -10.48 8.79 5.99
C GLU A 12 -11.16 9.47 4.82
N LYS A 13 -10.52 10.51 4.29
CA LYS A 13 -11.05 11.20 3.12
C LYS A 13 -11.11 10.29 1.90
N ALA A 14 -10.13 9.42 1.76
CA ALA A 14 -10.07 8.50 0.64
C ALA A 14 -10.95 7.27 0.86
N MET A 15 -11.52 7.14 2.05
CA MET A 15 -12.39 6.02 2.41
C MET A 15 -11.66 4.68 2.36
N ILE A 16 -10.42 4.68 2.79
CA ILE A 16 -9.65 3.44 2.91
C ILE A 16 -9.29 3.20 4.37
N SER A 17 -9.07 1.93 4.69
CA SER A 17 -8.71 1.53 6.03
C SER A 17 -7.22 1.74 6.29
N ASP A 18 -6.83 1.60 7.56
CA ASP A 18 -5.42 1.68 7.92
C ASP A 18 -4.60 0.62 7.19
N SER A 19 -5.11 -0.61 7.14
CA SER A 19 -4.38 -1.69 6.48
C SER A 19 -4.21 -1.40 4.99
N GLU A 20 -5.24 -0.90 4.35
CA GLU A 20 -5.15 -0.55 2.93
C GLU A 20 -4.10 0.52 2.69
N GLY A 21 -4.07 1.53 3.54
CA GLY A 21 -3.07 2.58 3.42
C GLY A 21 -1.66 2.08 3.57
N PHE A 22 -1.42 1.23 4.58
CA PHE A 22 -0.09 0.69 4.81
C PHE A 22 0.35 -0.24 3.69
N ILE A 23 -0.57 -1.02 3.13
CA ILE A 23 -0.24 -1.90 2.00
C ILE A 23 0.22 -1.08 0.81
N LEU A 24 -0.51 -0.04 0.47
CA LEU A 24 -0.14 0.81 -0.66
C LEU A 24 1.21 1.47 -0.44
N LEU A 25 1.45 1.98 0.78
CA LEU A 25 2.73 2.59 1.10
C LEU A 25 3.88 1.60 0.99
N ALA A 26 3.66 0.38 1.49
CA ALA A 26 4.71 -0.63 1.47
C ALA A 26 5.10 -1.04 0.05
N LEU A 27 4.13 -1.03 -0.87
CA LEU A 27 4.39 -1.50 -2.23
C LEU A 27 4.80 -0.39 -3.19
N TYR A 28 4.57 0.86 -2.83
CA TYR A 28 4.70 1.97 -3.77
C TYR A 28 6.10 2.07 -4.39
N ASN A 29 7.14 1.91 -3.58
CA ASN A 29 8.50 2.10 -4.04
C ASN A 29 9.17 0.81 -4.49
N LEU A 30 8.41 -0.29 -4.64
CA LEU A 30 8.97 -1.58 -4.97
C LEU A 30 8.63 -1.96 -6.41
N GLU A 31 9.66 -2.03 -7.25
CA GLU A 31 9.45 -2.39 -8.65
C GLU A 31 9.10 -3.87 -8.81
N ASN A 32 9.69 -4.70 -7.97
CA ASN A 32 9.53 -6.14 -8.09
C ASN A 32 8.51 -6.71 -7.11
N GLY A 33 7.79 -5.84 -6.43
CA GLY A 33 6.78 -6.29 -5.49
C GLY A 33 7.37 -6.86 -4.21
N MET A 34 6.53 -7.53 -3.45
CA MET A 34 6.93 -8.07 -2.15
C MET A 34 6.18 -9.37 -1.89
N PRO A 35 6.87 -10.42 -1.41
CA PRO A 35 6.18 -11.66 -1.04
C PRO A 35 5.16 -11.41 0.08
N SER A 36 4.10 -12.22 0.09
CA SER A 36 3.03 -12.08 1.07
C SER A 36 3.55 -12.09 2.51
N ALA A 37 4.45 -13.02 2.81
CA ALA A 37 4.95 -13.14 4.18
C ALA A 37 5.74 -11.91 4.60
N GLU A 38 6.55 -11.35 3.68
CA GLU A 38 7.32 -10.15 3.97
C GLU A 38 6.41 -8.94 4.10
N LEU A 39 5.39 -8.84 3.26
CA LEU A 39 4.44 -7.74 3.32
C LEU A 39 3.74 -7.73 4.67
N LYS A 40 3.28 -8.88 5.10
CA LYS A 40 2.61 -9.02 6.38
C LYS A 40 3.54 -8.61 7.52
N LYS A 41 4.79 -9.08 7.47
CA LYS A 41 5.78 -8.76 8.48
C LYS A 41 6.08 -7.28 8.54
N THR A 42 6.24 -6.66 7.36
CA THR A 42 6.55 -5.25 7.28
C THR A 42 5.43 -4.40 7.87
N ILE A 43 4.19 -4.73 7.52
CA ILE A 43 3.06 -3.94 7.99
C ILE A 43 2.84 -4.13 9.48
N MET A 44 3.00 -5.35 9.98
CA MET A 44 2.85 -5.60 11.41
C MET A 44 3.96 -4.93 12.22
N ALA A 45 5.15 -4.77 11.63
CA ALA A 45 6.22 -4.05 12.30
C ALA A 45 5.90 -2.56 12.40
N LEU A 46 5.21 -2.01 11.41
CA LEU A 46 4.82 -0.61 11.42
C LEU A 46 3.61 -0.36 12.32
N ASN A 47 2.71 -1.32 12.37
CA ASN A 47 1.50 -1.18 13.17
C ASN A 47 1.08 -2.55 13.70
N PRO A 48 1.56 -2.93 14.88
CA PRO A 48 1.27 -4.26 15.43
C PRO A 48 -0.21 -4.51 15.72
N ASP A 49 -1.01 -3.45 15.78
CA ASP A 49 -2.43 -3.59 16.10
C ASP A 49 -3.30 -3.82 14.87
N ILE A 50 -2.70 -3.87 13.69
CA ILE A 50 -3.47 -4.13 12.48
C ILE A 50 -3.87 -5.60 12.44
N ASP A 51 -5.16 -5.85 12.34
CA ASP A 51 -5.68 -7.21 12.31
C ASP A 51 -6.58 -7.50 11.11
N GLU A 52 -6.68 -6.55 10.16
CA GLU A 52 -7.52 -6.73 8.98
C GLU A 52 -6.69 -6.68 7.70
N LEU A 53 -5.46 -7.20 7.79
CA LEU A 53 -4.55 -7.12 6.67
C LEU A 53 -5.06 -7.87 5.44
N GLU A 54 -5.58 -9.07 5.66
CA GLU A 54 -6.05 -9.89 4.54
C GLU A 54 -7.26 -9.27 3.86
N GLU A 55 -8.13 -8.67 4.64
CA GLU A 55 -9.28 -7.95 4.08
C GLU A 55 -8.82 -6.75 3.26
N GLY A 56 -7.79 -6.05 3.74
CA GLY A 56 -7.23 -4.94 3.00
C GLY A 56 -6.63 -5.36 1.67
N LEU A 57 -5.90 -6.47 1.67
CA LEU A 57 -5.34 -7.01 0.44
C LEU A 57 -6.44 -7.35 -0.55
N GLU A 58 -7.49 -8.01 -0.08
CA GLU A 58 -8.59 -8.40 -0.95
C GLU A 58 -9.31 -7.19 -1.53
N SER A 59 -9.56 -6.20 -0.68
CA SER A 59 -10.25 -4.99 -1.11
C SER A 59 -9.46 -4.23 -2.17
N LEU A 60 -8.15 -4.06 -1.94
CA LEU A 60 -7.30 -3.36 -2.90
C LEU A 60 -7.19 -4.14 -4.21
N ARG A 61 -7.16 -5.46 -4.12
CA ARG A 61 -7.11 -6.28 -5.32
C ARG A 61 -8.38 -6.14 -6.14
N GLU A 62 -9.52 -6.09 -5.47
CA GLU A 62 -10.80 -5.92 -6.15
C GLU A 62 -10.90 -4.56 -6.84
N GLU A 63 -10.29 -3.55 -6.26
CA GLU A 63 -10.22 -2.22 -6.86
C GLU A 63 -9.15 -2.11 -7.93
N ALA A 64 -8.37 -3.17 -8.13
CA ALA A 64 -7.29 -3.22 -9.10
C ALA A 64 -6.14 -2.25 -8.76
N TYR A 65 -6.00 -1.90 -7.49
CA TYR A 65 -4.89 -1.07 -7.04
C TYR A 65 -3.64 -1.90 -6.76
N ILE A 66 -3.80 -3.18 -6.49
CA ILE A 66 -2.69 -4.12 -6.34
C ILE A 66 -3.03 -5.40 -7.09
N ARG A 67 -2.00 -6.17 -7.41
CA ARG A 67 -2.19 -7.46 -8.04
C ARG A 67 -1.24 -8.48 -7.44
N TYR A 68 -1.63 -9.73 -7.51
CA TYR A 68 -0.80 -10.81 -7.01
C TYR A 68 -0.23 -11.61 -8.19
N GLU A 69 1.09 -11.72 -8.24
CA GLU A 69 1.77 -12.49 -9.26
C GLU A 69 1.99 -13.90 -8.73
N LYS A 70 1.25 -14.86 -9.30
CA LYS A 70 1.27 -16.23 -8.80
C LYS A 70 2.62 -16.92 -8.99
N GLU A 71 3.27 -16.66 -10.10
CA GLU A 71 4.52 -17.35 -10.41
C GLU A 71 5.60 -17.03 -9.40
N LYS A 72 5.74 -15.76 -9.06
CA LYS A 72 6.75 -15.31 -8.11
C LYS A 72 6.22 -15.15 -6.72
N ARG A 73 4.91 -15.31 -6.52
CA ARG A 73 4.25 -15.21 -5.24
C ARG A 73 4.50 -13.85 -4.59
N ARG A 74 4.28 -12.80 -5.38
CA ARG A 74 4.54 -11.44 -4.94
C ARG A 74 3.35 -10.55 -5.21
N TRP A 75 3.15 -9.61 -4.30
CA TRP A 75 2.17 -8.54 -4.47
C TRP A 75 2.85 -7.35 -5.13
N HIS A 76 2.14 -6.73 -6.07
CA HIS A 76 2.62 -5.54 -6.77
C HIS A 76 1.57 -4.45 -6.71
N ILE A 77 2.03 -3.20 -6.63
CA ILE A 77 1.10 -2.08 -6.81
C ILE A 77 0.93 -1.87 -8.33
N THR A 78 -0.30 -1.59 -8.75
CA THR A 78 -0.60 -1.34 -10.16
C THR A 78 -0.41 0.14 -10.47
N ASP A 79 -0.47 0.49 -11.77
CA ASP A 79 -0.44 1.89 -12.16
C ASP A 79 -1.62 2.66 -11.55
N ASP A 80 -2.78 2.02 -11.54
CA ASP A 80 -3.96 2.63 -10.91
C ASP A 80 -3.74 2.83 -9.41
N GLY A 81 -3.10 1.87 -8.75
CA GLY A 81 -2.79 2.01 -7.34
C GLY A 81 -1.81 3.13 -7.08
N ARG A 82 -0.80 3.27 -7.92
CA ARG A 82 0.16 4.36 -7.79
C ARG A 82 -0.52 5.72 -7.95
N THR A 83 -1.35 5.84 -8.97
CA THR A 83 -2.07 7.08 -9.23
C THR A 83 -2.98 7.42 -8.06
N PHE A 84 -3.70 6.42 -7.56
CA PHE A 84 -4.58 6.63 -6.42
C PHE A 84 -3.80 7.13 -5.20
N LEU A 85 -2.69 6.49 -4.89
CA LEU A 85 -1.88 6.91 -3.74
C LEU A 85 -1.31 8.30 -3.94
N GLU A 86 -0.89 8.61 -5.17
CA GLU A 86 -0.35 9.94 -5.46
C GLU A 86 -1.38 11.04 -5.28
N GLU A 87 -2.66 10.71 -5.47
CA GLU A 87 -3.73 11.68 -5.28
C GLU A 87 -4.07 11.93 -3.82
N ILE A 88 -3.91 10.92 -2.97
CA ILE A 88 -4.37 11.04 -1.59
C ILE A 88 -3.25 11.31 -0.60
N ALA A 89 -2.01 11.01 -0.95
CA ALA A 89 -0.87 11.13 -0.03
C ALA A 89 -0.07 12.39 -0.30
N THR A 90 0.76 12.75 0.67
CA THR A 90 1.68 13.86 0.52
C THR A 90 3.07 13.31 0.20
N PHE A 91 3.69 13.86 -0.83
CA PHE A 91 5.02 13.46 -1.25
C PHE A 91 6.00 14.58 -0.95
N GLU A 92 7.07 14.24 -0.26
CA GLU A 92 8.08 15.21 0.16
C GLU A 92 9.44 14.85 -0.41
N GLY A 93 10.32 15.86 -0.46
CA GLY A 93 11.66 15.67 -0.97
C GLY A 93 11.75 15.64 -2.48
N ASP A 94 10.70 16.02 -3.16
CA ASP A 94 10.59 15.95 -4.60
C ASP A 94 10.42 17.35 -5.17
N THR A 95 11.16 18.31 -4.66
CA THR A 95 11.08 19.67 -5.18
C THR A 95 12.12 19.88 -6.24
N LYS A 96 11.81 20.21 -6.89
CA LYS A 96 12.53 20.68 -7.75
C LYS A 96 12.98 21.32 -7.90
#